data_1803e63a0bd446ba3beaa6f3aecebd09
#
_entry.id   1803e63a0bd446ba3beaa6f3aecebd09
#
_cell.length_a   1.000
_cell.length_b   1.000
_cell.length_c   1.000
_cell.angle_alpha   90.00
_cell.angle_beta   90.00
_cell.angle_gamma   90.00
#
_symmetry.space_group_name_H-M   'P 1'
#
loop_
_entity.id
_entity.type
_entity.pdbx_description
1 polymer ?
#
loop_
_entity_poly.entity_id
_entity_poly.type
_entity_poly.pdbx_seq_one_letter_code
_entity_poly.pdbx_strand_id
1 'polypeptide(L)'
;MNEQFLFYAQIVFWVMIFLLVHCYLLFPMTLPFVSEIFKRRKAPEQGNVELPTVSILISAYNEEAVIERKIQNILELDYPKDKLEVLIGDDGSADKTAEIVARYESQGITLVKAPKNAGKAAMLNRLNKIAKNEILLFCDANTMFFPNVVRKLVIPFQDKKIGCACGHLILSDKSGSTLGRGESSYWDLESEIKKFEGILDMLIGGNGALYAIRRDLYTELPVKKSVMDDFFVTTKVLEKGYYCTFVTSAIGTEQTSKESSGEFRRKVRIGRANFNFLFSYLPLLNPLHPLLAYLFFSHKILRWFSPHILILLFVANALLLTKGLLYQISFGAMSLALLVALLKIVPSGYYFLSMNYAMLKGFFMAFKREKSGGWAREARSDE
;
A
#
# COMPACT_ATOMS: atom_id res chain seq x y z
N MET A 1 -15.72 37.38 -20.84
CA MET A 1 -16.10 36.33 -19.87
C MET A 1 -16.82 37.00 -18.71
N ASN A 2 -17.96 36.44 -18.20
CA ASN A 2 -18.75 37.08 -17.15
C ASN A 2 -17.93 37.19 -15.85
N GLU A 3 -18.00 38.33 -15.14
CA GLU A 3 -17.30 38.59 -13.87
C GLU A 3 -17.61 37.50 -12.80
N GLN A 4 -18.85 37.07 -12.72
CA GLN A 4 -19.27 36.02 -11.82
C GLN A 4 -18.58 34.68 -12.12
N PHE A 5 -18.40 34.33 -13.39
CA PHE A 5 -17.68 33.12 -13.80
C PHE A 5 -16.19 33.18 -13.39
N LEU A 6 -15.56 34.34 -13.58
CA LEU A 6 -14.17 34.57 -13.19
C LEU A 6 -14.00 34.52 -11.68
N PHE A 7 -14.97 34.97 -10.90
CA PHE A 7 -14.98 34.85 -9.45
C PHE A 7 -14.99 33.38 -9.00
N TYR A 8 -15.84 32.54 -9.61
CA TYR A 8 -15.82 31.11 -9.31
C TYR A 8 -14.50 30.44 -9.73
N ALA A 9 -13.91 30.83 -10.84
CA ALA A 9 -12.59 30.32 -11.24
C ALA A 9 -11.50 30.70 -10.24
N GLN A 10 -11.57 31.88 -9.61
CA GLN A 10 -10.66 32.28 -8.53
C GLN A 10 -10.83 31.39 -7.30
N ILE A 11 -12.06 31.11 -6.87
CA ILE A 11 -12.31 30.19 -5.76
C ILE A 11 -11.72 28.81 -6.06
N VAL A 12 -12.01 28.26 -7.24
CA VAL A 12 -11.46 26.95 -7.66
C VAL A 12 -9.93 26.98 -7.62
N PHE A 13 -9.29 28.00 -8.19
CA PHE A 13 -7.84 28.14 -8.19
C PHE A 13 -7.25 28.08 -6.79
N TRP A 14 -7.75 28.88 -5.85
CA TRP A 14 -7.21 28.92 -4.49
C TRP A 14 -7.51 27.66 -3.69
N VAL A 15 -8.70 27.07 -3.86
CA VAL A 15 -9.06 25.80 -3.24
C VAL A 15 -8.15 24.67 -3.73
N MET A 16 -7.88 24.58 -5.04
CA MET A 16 -7.01 23.56 -5.59
C MET A 16 -5.56 23.70 -5.10
N ILE A 17 -5.04 24.94 -5.02
CA ILE A 17 -3.73 25.22 -4.42
C ILE A 17 -3.72 24.74 -2.95
N PHE A 18 -4.72 25.15 -2.16
CA PHE A 18 -4.80 24.75 -0.76
C PHE A 18 -4.79 23.23 -0.59
N LEU A 19 -5.59 22.49 -1.39
CA LEU A 19 -5.66 21.04 -1.32
C LEU A 19 -4.31 20.37 -1.67
N LEU A 20 -3.59 20.87 -2.67
CA LEU A 20 -2.26 20.35 -3.03
C LEU A 20 -1.22 20.67 -1.95
N VAL A 21 -1.18 21.91 -1.48
CA VAL A 21 -0.28 22.31 -0.40
C VAL A 21 -0.59 21.52 0.88
N HIS A 22 -1.88 21.33 1.21
CA HIS A 22 -2.27 20.50 2.33
C HIS A 22 -1.77 19.06 2.17
N CYS A 23 -2.05 18.43 1.03
CA CYS A 23 -1.74 17.02 0.77
C CYS A 23 -0.23 16.72 0.82
N TYR A 24 0.59 17.57 0.20
CA TYR A 24 2.01 17.28 -0.03
C TYR A 24 2.95 18.00 0.95
N LEU A 25 2.49 19.05 1.64
CA LEU A 25 3.32 19.83 2.53
C LEU A 25 2.73 19.87 3.95
N LEU A 26 1.53 20.42 4.15
CA LEU A 26 1.00 20.67 5.48
C LEU A 26 0.69 19.36 6.23
N PHE A 27 0.07 18.38 5.58
CA PHE A 27 -0.27 17.11 6.22
C PHE A 27 0.99 16.36 6.71
N PRO A 28 2.03 16.09 5.88
CA PRO A 28 3.25 15.44 6.36
C PRO A 28 3.96 16.23 7.46
N MET A 29 3.97 17.58 7.39
CA MET A 29 4.61 18.42 8.40
C MET A 29 3.84 18.47 9.74
N THR A 30 2.53 18.43 9.71
CA THR A 30 1.69 18.49 10.92
C THR A 30 1.50 17.12 11.57
N LEU A 31 1.64 16.04 10.82
CA LEU A 31 1.39 14.69 11.32
C LEU A 31 2.24 14.28 12.53
N PRO A 32 3.54 14.62 12.64
CA PRO A 32 4.33 14.40 13.87
C PRO A 32 3.70 15.02 15.10
N PHE A 33 3.25 16.28 15.02
CA PHE A 33 2.60 16.99 16.13
C PHE A 33 1.26 16.37 16.48
N VAL A 34 0.44 16.03 15.47
CA VAL A 34 -0.84 15.34 15.66
C VAL A 34 -0.62 13.99 16.33
N SER A 35 0.39 13.24 15.92
CA SER A 35 0.70 11.94 16.52
C SER A 35 1.13 12.07 17.99
N GLU A 36 1.89 13.07 18.35
CA GLU A 36 2.31 13.28 19.74
C GLU A 36 1.14 13.70 20.65
N ILE A 37 0.24 14.58 20.15
CA ILE A 37 -0.93 15.05 20.91
C ILE A 37 -1.94 13.93 21.14
N PHE A 38 -2.20 13.10 20.12
CA PHE A 38 -3.22 12.04 20.15
C PHE A 38 -2.64 10.65 20.39
N LYS A 39 -1.38 10.54 20.76
CA LYS A 39 -0.70 9.29 21.11
C LYS A 39 -1.49 8.48 22.13
N ARG A 40 -1.89 7.28 21.74
CA ARG A 40 -2.75 6.42 22.56
C ARG A 40 -1.98 5.41 23.40
N ARG A 41 -0.70 5.15 23.10
CA ARG A 41 0.03 4.03 23.67
C ARG A 41 1.41 4.39 24.21
N LYS A 42 1.70 3.82 25.38
CA LYS A 42 3.07 3.46 25.74
C LYS A 42 3.39 2.13 25.06
N ALA A 43 4.57 1.98 24.51
CA ALA A 43 5.04 0.68 24.03
C ALA A 43 4.87 -0.37 25.14
N PRO A 44 4.38 -1.57 24.87
CA PRO A 44 4.30 -2.61 25.89
C PRO A 44 5.69 -2.86 26.45
N GLU A 45 5.80 -2.91 27.78
CA GLU A 45 7.04 -3.30 28.44
C GLU A 45 7.42 -4.70 27.94
N GLN A 46 8.72 -4.88 27.65
CA GLN A 46 9.26 -6.17 27.23
C GLN A 46 9.21 -7.13 28.44
N GLY A 47 8.08 -7.76 28.65
CA GLY A 47 7.88 -8.82 29.63
C GLY A 47 7.75 -10.19 28.97
N ASN A 48 7.52 -11.22 29.77
CA ASN A 48 7.22 -12.57 29.27
C ASN A 48 5.88 -12.57 28.52
N VAL A 49 5.95 -12.31 27.21
CA VAL A 49 4.80 -12.20 26.33
C VAL A 49 4.39 -13.59 25.89
N GLU A 50 3.19 -14.01 26.22
CA GLU A 50 2.63 -15.21 25.60
C GLU A 50 2.48 -14.96 24.10
N LEU A 51 3.22 -15.76 23.29
CA LEU A 51 3.17 -15.64 21.84
C LEU A 51 1.90 -16.30 21.32
N PRO A 52 1.10 -15.59 20.46
CA PRO A 52 -0.09 -16.17 19.84
C PRO A 52 0.28 -17.23 18.81
N THR A 53 -0.69 -18.01 18.36
CA THR A 53 -0.53 -18.89 17.20
C THR A 53 -0.66 -18.08 15.91
N VAL A 54 0.20 -18.36 14.91
CA VAL A 54 0.31 -17.60 13.66
C VAL A 54 0.22 -18.52 12.45
N SER A 55 -0.61 -18.19 11.48
CA SER A 55 -0.60 -18.79 10.14
C SER A 55 0.00 -17.81 9.14
N ILE A 56 1.13 -18.19 8.51
CA ILE A 56 1.74 -17.44 7.43
C ILE A 56 1.06 -17.85 6.13
N LEU A 57 0.49 -16.88 5.40
CA LEU A 57 -0.23 -17.07 4.15
C LEU A 57 0.57 -16.46 3.00
N ILE A 58 0.97 -17.29 2.03
CA ILE A 58 1.70 -16.88 0.84
C ILE A 58 0.92 -17.30 -0.40
N SER A 59 0.58 -16.35 -1.26
CA SER A 59 0.05 -16.66 -2.60
C SER A 59 1.18 -16.59 -3.61
N ALA A 60 1.39 -17.68 -4.35
CA ALA A 60 2.42 -17.82 -5.38
C ALA A 60 1.81 -18.09 -6.75
N TYR A 61 2.38 -17.49 -7.78
CA TYR A 61 2.06 -17.76 -9.19
C TYR A 61 3.28 -17.54 -10.06
N ASN A 62 3.86 -18.63 -10.60
CA ASN A 62 5.09 -18.63 -11.39
C ASN A 62 6.27 -17.99 -10.62
N GLU A 63 6.57 -18.49 -9.42
CA GLU A 63 7.59 -17.96 -8.51
C GLU A 63 8.75 -18.95 -8.33
N GLU A 64 9.02 -19.86 -9.30
CA GLU A 64 10.07 -20.87 -9.18
C GLU A 64 11.46 -20.30 -8.85
N ALA A 65 11.76 -19.07 -9.33
CA ALA A 65 13.05 -18.42 -9.09
C ALA A 65 13.28 -18.00 -7.64
N VAL A 66 12.23 -17.82 -6.83
CA VAL A 66 12.34 -17.23 -5.48
C VAL A 66 11.72 -18.06 -4.37
N ILE A 67 10.77 -18.95 -4.71
CA ILE A 67 9.95 -19.65 -3.71
C ILE A 67 10.77 -20.55 -2.78
N GLU A 68 11.82 -21.20 -3.28
CA GLU A 68 12.68 -22.06 -2.45
C GLU A 68 13.43 -21.23 -1.42
N ARG A 69 14.03 -20.11 -1.81
CA ARG A 69 14.70 -19.16 -0.90
C ARG A 69 13.73 -18.61 0.14
N LYS A 70 12.47 -18.34 -0.23
CA LYS A 70 11.43 -17.91 0.68
C LYS A 70 11.10 -18.97 1.73
N ILE A 71 10.97 -20.24 1.33
CA ILE A 71 10.70 -21.35 2.24
C ILE A 71 11.84 -21.50 3.25
N GLN A 72 13.09 -21.50 2.78
CA GLN A 72 14.26 -21.56 3.64
C GLN A 72 14.26 -20.41 4.66
N ASN A 73 14.01 -19.17 4.20
CA ASN A 73 13.92 -18.00 5.07
C ASN A 73 12.81 -18.15 6.15
N ILE A 74 11.68 -18.78 5.84
CA ILE A 74 10.61 -19.03 6.81
C ILE A 74 11.03 -20.12 7.83
N LEU A 75 11.73 -21.15 7.40
CA LEU A 75 12.19 -22.23 8.28
C LEU A 75 13.20 -21.74 9.31
N GLU A 76 13.93 -20.65 9.02
CA GLU A 76 14.91 -19.99 9.90
C GLU A 76 14.29 -18.98 10.88
N LEU A 77 12.95 -18.77 10.85
CA LEU A 77 12.29 -17.81 11.72
C LEU A 77 12.39 -18.22 13.19
N ASP A 78 12.72 -17.23 14.05
CA ASP A 78 12.72 -17.36 15.51
C ASP A 78 11.27 -17.27 16.04
N TYR A 79 10.54 -18.36 15.86
CA TYR A 79 9.18 -18.53 16.40
C TYR A 79 8.94 -20.00 16.77
N PRO A 80 8.19 -20.29 17.87
CA PRO A 80 7.89 -21.67 18.26
C PRO A 80 7.21 -22.44 17.13
N LYS A 81 7.76 -23.59 16.76
CA LYS A 81 7.29 -24.39 15.62
C LYS A 81 5.85 -24.90 15.83
N ASP A 82 5.48 -25.21 17.07
CA ASP A 82 4.13 -25.62 17.46
C ASP A 82 3.09 -24.49 17.40
N LYS A 83 3.55 -23.23 17.33
CA LYS A 83 2.70 -22.04 17.20
C LYS A 83 2.72 -21.42 15.80
N LEU A 84 3.42 -22.02 14.84
CA LEU A 84 3.58 -21.49 13.48
C LEU A 84 3.04 -22.47 12.44
N GLU A 85 2.04 -22.05 11.69
CA GLU A 85 1.53 -22.73 10.49
C GLU A 85 1.97 -21.97 9.25
N VAL A 86 2.39 -22.69 8.20
CA VAL A 86 2.80 -22.08 6.93
C VAL A 86 1.97 -22.66 5.79
N LEU A 87 1.20 -21.80 5.13
CA LEU A 87 0.33 -22.15 4.03
C LEU A 87 0.79 -21.42 2.76
N ILE A 88 1.23 -22.19 1.76
CA ILE A 88 1.62 -21.66 0.45
C ILE A 88 0.59 -22.06 -0.59
N GLY A 89 -0.09 -21.09 -1.14
CA GLY A 89 -1.09 -21.27 -2.18
C GLY A 89 -0.47 -21.09 -3.57
N ASP A 90 -0.46 -22.16 -4.35
CA ASP A 90 -0.12 -22.12 -5.78
C ASP A 90 -1.37 -21.81 -6.61
N ASP A 91 -1.40 -20.64 -7.23
CA ASP A 91 -2.54 -20.15 -8.02
C ASP A 91 -2.49 -20.65 -9.47
N GLY A 92 -2.21 -21.96 -9.66
CA GLY A 92 -2.16 -22.60 -10.97
C GLY A 92 -0.93 -22.22 -11.77
N SER A 93 0.26 -22.25 -11.15
CA SER A 93 1.54 -22.00 -11.83
C SER A 93 1.80 -22.98 -12.96
N ALA A 94 2.44 -22.49 -14.03
CA ALA A 94 2.89 -23.27 -15.18
C ALA A 94 4.36 -23.70 -15.06
N ASP A 95 5.11 -23.12 -14.12
CA ASP A 95 6.50 -23.42 -13.81
C ASP A 95 6.63 -24.45 -12.67
N LYS A 96 7.84 -24.60 -12.12
CA LYS A 96 8.14 -25.56 -11.05
C LYS A 96 7.73 -25.10 -9.64
N THR A 97 7.01 -23.98 -9.49
CA THR A 97 6.64 -23.42 -8.17
C THR A 97 5.99 -24.49 -7.27
N ALA A 98 4.93 -25.15 -7.74
CA ALA A 98 4.23 -26.15 -6.93
C ALA A 98 5.07 -27.39 -6.62
N GLU A 99 5.94 -27.80 -7.54
CA GLU A 99 6.88 -28.91 -7.34
C GLU A 99 7.90 -28.61 -6.26
N ILE A 100 8.47 -27.40 -6.28
CA ILE A 100 9.43 -26.94 -5.28
C ILE A 100 8.78 -26.91 -3.89
N VAL A 101 7.59 -26.31 -3.75
CA VAL A 101 6.89 -26.24 -2.45
C VAL A 101 6.60 -27.62 -1.89
N ALA A 102 6.16 -28.57 -2.73
CA ALA A 102 5.83 -29.93 -2.30
C ALA A 102 7.01 -30.68 -1.65
N ARG A 103 8.26 -30.38 -2.03
CA ARG A 103 9.46 -30.98 -1.41
C ARG A 103 9.62 -30.64 0.09
N TYR A 104 8.95 -29.60 0.56
CA TYR A 104 9.06 -29.12 1.93
C TYR A 104 7.85 -29.47 2.81
N GLU A 105 6.90 -30.28 2.33
CA GLU A 105 5.73 -30.68 3.12
C GLU A 105 6.13 -31.45 4.39
N SER A 106 7.17 -32.29 4.35
CA SER A 106 7.70 -32.97 5.53
C SER A 106 8.32 -32.03 6.58
N GLN A 107 8.59 -30.77 6.23
CA GLN A 107 9.14 -29.74 7.10
C GLN A 107 8.06 -28.78 7.65
N GLY A 108 6.77 -29.12 7.49
CA GLY A 108 5.64 -28.34 8.03
C GLY A 108 5.12 -27.27 7.10
N ILE A 109 5.49 -27.28 5.82
CA ILE A 109 4.93 -26.40 4.80
C ILE A 109 3.70 -27.08 4.18
N THR A 110 2.56 -26.39 4.15
CA THR A 110 1.33 -26.91 3.52
C THR A 110 1.14 -26.27 2.16
N LEU A 111 1.13 -27.09 1.09
CA LEU A 111 0.84 -26.65 -0.27
C LEU A 111 -0.66 -26.72 -0.56
N VAL A 112 -1.23 -25.61 -1.06
CA VAL A 112 -2.63 -25.51 -1.47
C VAL A 112 -2.69 -25.16 -2.95
N LYS A 113 -3.05 -26.12 -3.79
CA LYS A 113 -3.10 -25.92 -5.25
C LYS A 113 -4.47 -25.43 -5.73
N ALA A 114 -4.46 -24.42 -6.61
CA ALA A 114 -5.62 -24.07 -7.42
C ALA A 114 -5.53 -24.74 -8.79
N PRO A 115 -6.66 -25.14 -9.40
CA PRO A 115 -6.65 -25.78 -10.73
C PRO A 115 -6.30 -24.80 -11.87
N LYS A 116 -6.42 -23.50 -11.63
CA LYS A 116 -6.12 -22.43 -12.59
C LYS A 116 -5.89 -21.12 -11.87
N ASN A 117 -5.21 -20.19 -12.51
CA ASN A 117 -5.02 -18.83 -12.00
C ASN A 117 -6.37 -18.11 -11.80
N ALA A 118 -6.68 -17.78 -10.56
CA ALA A 118 -7.87 -17.04 -10.15
C ALA A 118 -7.52 -15.68 -9.49
N GLY A 119 -6.23 -15.40 -9.31
CA GLY A 119 -5.68 -14.18 -8.75
C GLY A 119 -5.40 -14.26 -7.25
N LYS A 120 -4.45 -13.42 -6.78
CA LYS A 120 -3.98 -13.37 -5.40
C LYS A 120 -5.13 -13.30 -4.39
N ALA A 121 -6.15 -12.47 -4.65
CA ALA A 121 -7.30 -12.31 -3.75
C ALA A 121 -8.08 -13.63 -3.55
N ALA A 122 -8.31 -14.38 -4.63
CA ALA A 122 -8.99 -15.68 -4.56
C ALA A 122 -8.15 -16.69 -3.77
N MET A 123 -6.84 -16.73 -4.01
CA MET A 123 -5.94 -17.62 -3.29
C MET A 123 -5.85 -17.26 -1.79
N LEU A 124 -5.72 -15.99 -1.43
CA LEU A 124 -5.72 -15.57 -0.02
C LEU A 124 -7.03 -15.93 0.69
N ASN A 125 -8.19 -15.73 0.04
CA ASN A 125 -9.47 -16.20 0.58
C ASN A 125 -9.49 -17.71 0.82
N ARG A 126 -8.90 -18.48 -0.09
CA ARG A 126 -8.81 -19.94 0.06
C ARG A 126 -7.90 -20.35 1.20
N LEU A 127 -6.73 -19.71 1.33
CA LEU A 127 -5.79 -19.96 2.43
C LEU A 127 -6.41 -19.60 3.78
N ASN A 128 -7.12 -18.46 3.88
CA ASN A 128 -7.79 -18.08 5.12
C ASN A 128 -8.82 -19.14 5.60
N LYS A 129 -9.54 -19.81 4.68
CA LYS A 129 -10.54 -20.83 5.03
C LYS A 129 -9.94 -22.05 5.72
N ILE A 130 -8.68 -22.36 5.45
CA ILE A 130 -7.97 -23.54 6.00
C ILE A 130 -7.02 -23.16 7.14
N ALA A 131 -6.64 -21.89 7.27
CA ALA A 131 -5.80 -21.39 8.35
C ALA A 131 -6.47 -21.63 9.71
N LYS A 132 -5.71 -22.15 10.68
CA LYS A 132 -6.23 -22.59 11.99
C LYS A 132 -5.91 -21.61 13.11
N ASN A 133 -4.88 -20.79 12.95
CA ASN A 133 -4.30 -19.99 14.01
C ASN A 133 -5.01 -18.65 14.22
N GLU A 134 -4.77 -18.03 15.37
CA GLU A 134 -5.40 -16.79 15.82
C GLU A 134 -5.01 -15.60 14.95
N ILE A 135 -3.75 -15.54 14.54
CA ILE A 135 -3.19 -14.44 13.74
C ILE A 135 -2.86 -14.96 12.34
N LEU A 136 -3.31 -14.20 11.32
CA LEU A 136 -2.92 -14.40 9.93
C LEU A 136 -1.81 -13.41 9.59
N LEU A 137 -0.66 -13.92 9.11
CA LEU A 137 0.44 -13.12 8.59
C LEU A 137 0.49 -13.29 7.07
N PHE A 138 0.37 -12.19 6.36
CA PHE A 138 0.41 -12.14 4.89
C PHE A 138 1.79 -11.68 4.42
N CYS A 139 2.34 -12.37 3.44
CA CYS A 139 3.56 -11.93 2.77
C CYS A 139 3.62 -12.39 1.32
N ASP A 140 4.46 -11.72 0.54
CA ASP A 140 4.74 -12.09 -0.85
C ASP A 140 5.88 -13.12 -0.92
N ALA A 141 5.93 -13.91 -1.99
CA ALA A 141 6.93 -14.96 -2.18
C ALA A 141 8.37 -14.44 -2.27
N ASN A 142 8.57 -13.17 -2.68
CA ASN A 142 9.88 -12.55 -2.83
C ASN A 142 10.33 -11.69 -1.64
N THR A 143 9.50 -11.55 -0.60
CA THR A 143 9.85 -10.78 0.59
C THR A 143 10.62 -11.63 1.57
N MET A 144 11.86 -11.24 1.91
CA MET A 144 12.70 -11.94 2.89
C MET A 144 12.55 -11.31 4.26
N PHE A 145 12.44 -12.13 5.29
CA PHE A 145 12.21 -11.74 6.67
C PHE A 145 13.50 -11.82 7.50
N PHE A 146 13.67 -10.87 8.42
CA PHE A 146 14.64 -11.06 9.50
C PHE A 146 14.13 -12.12 10.49
N PRO A 147 15.00 -12.90 11.13
CA PRO A 147 14.59 -14.05 11.94
C PRO A 147 13.52 -13.74 13.00
N ASN A 148 13.58 -12.58 13.64
CA ASN A 148 12.68 -12.18 14.73
C ASN A 148 11.45 -11.39 14.27
N VAL A 149 11.15 -11.32 12.96
CA VAL A 149 10.08 -10.49 12.40
C VAL A 149 8.71 -10.86 12.95
N VAL A 150 8.40 -12.16 13.02
CA VAL A 150 7.10 -12.65 13.53
C VAL A 150 6.92 -12.27 14.99
N ARG A 151 7.92 -12.51 15.83
CA ARG A 151 7.87 -12.12 17.25
C ARG A 151 7.55 -10.65 17.42
N LYS A 152 8.24 -9.78 16.67
CA LYS A 152 8.03 -8.33 16.74
C LYS A 152 6.66 -7.91 16.23
N LEU A 153 6.20 -8.53 15.15
CA LEU A 153 4.93 -8.17 14.52
C LEU A 153 3.72 -8.55 15.36
N VAL A 154 3.83 -9.62 16.19
CA VAL A 154 2.70 -10.08 17.00
C VAL A 154 2.58 -9.40 18.37
N ILE A 155 3.61 -8.72 18.86
CA ILE A 155 3.58 -8.00 20.15
C ILE A 155 2.36 -7.07 20.30
N PRO A 156 1.99 -6.26 19.30
CA PRO A 156 0.84 -5.36 19.43
C PRO A 156 -0.49 -6.08 19.72
N PHE A 157 -0.65 -7.33 19.31
CA PHE A 157 -1.89 -8.09 19.51
C PHE A 157 -2.17 -8.48 20.96
N GLN A 158 -1.27 -8.20 21.92
CA GLN A 158 -1.59 -8.25 23.35
C GLN A 158 -2.71 -7.29 23.72
N ASP A 159 -2.81 -6.15 23.05
CA ASP A 159 -4.00 -5.32 23.13
C ASP A 159 -5.09 -5.90 22.23
N LYS A 160 -6.20 -6.35 22.86
CA LYS A 160 -7.34 -6.93 22.15
C LYS A 160 -7.99 -5.96 21.12
N LYS A 161 -7.73 -4.66 21.24
CA LYS A 161 -8.21 -3.66 20.28
C LYS A 161 -7.34 -3.53 19.03
N ILE A 162 -6.09 -4.03 19.05
CA ILE A 162 -5.29 -4.12 17.84
C ILE A 162 -5.79 -5.26 16.99
N GLY A 163 -6.31 -4.91 15.83
CA GLY A 163 -6.80 -5.86 14.82
C GLY A 163 -5.79 -6.12 13.70
N CYS A 164 -4.88 -5.17 13.46
CA CYS A 164 -3.85 -5.27 12.42
C CYS A 164 -2.51 -4.70 12.89
N ALA A 165 -1.42 -5.36 12.50
CA ALA A 165 -0.05 -4.86 12.65
C ALA A 165 0.67 -5.01 11.30
N CYS A 166 1.34 -3.95 10.86
CA CYS A 166 2.09 -3.91 9.61
C CYS A 166 3.57 -3.73 9.91
N GLY A 167 4.42 -4.51 9.25
CA GLY A 167 5.88 -4.40 9.38
C GLY A 167 6.48 -3.39 8.40
N HIS A 168 7.73 -3.09 8.62
CA HIS A 168 8.54 -2.19 7.81
C HIS A 168 9.18 -2.96 6.65
N LEU A 169 8.82 -2.58 5.42
CA LEU A 169 9.41 -3.14 4.21
C LEU A 169 10.54 -2.22 3.73
N ILE A 170 11.75 -2.77 3.65
CA ILE A 170 12.92 -2.09 3.10
C ILE A 170 13.08 -2.56 1.66
N LEU A 171 13.01 -1.61 0.73
CA LEU A 171 13.28 -1.87 -0.69
C LEU A 171 14.78 -1.72 -0.96
N SER A 172 15.40 -2.78 -1.49
CA SER A 172 16.79 -2.70 -1.95
C SER A 172 16.83 -2.37 -3.44
N ASP A 173 17.24 -1.15 -3.76
CA ASP A 173 17.48 -0.74 -5.16
C ASP A 173 18.91 -1.09 -5.58
N LYS A 174 19.03 -2.02 -6.51
CA LYS A 174 20.30 -2.35 -7.17
C LYS A 174 20.46 -1.63 -8.52
N SER A 175 19.44 -0.93 -9.00
CA SER A 175 19.45 -0.37 -10.37
C SER A 175 20.17 0.96 -10.50
N GLY A 176 20.29 1.75 -9.42
CA GLY A 176 20.93 3.08 -9.45
C GLY A 176 20.25 4.08 -10.40
N SER A 177 19.06 3.76 -10.90
CA SER A 177 18.36 4.55 -11.91
C SER A 177 17.81 5.86 -11.34
N THR A 178 17.63 6.85 -12.23
CA THR A 178 17.04 8.16 -11.88
C THR A 178 15.61 8.03 -11.33
N LEU A 179 14.85 7.06 -11.83
CA LEU A 179 13.50 6.75 -11.32
C LEU A 179 13.55 6.02 -9.98
N GLY A 180 14.53 5.14 -9.78
CA GLY A 180 14.76 4.46 -8.50
C GLY A 180 15.05 5.43 -7.35
N ARG A 181 15.80 6.51 -7.59
CA ARG A 181 16.00 7.57 -6.59
C ARG A 181 14.72 8.33 -6.25
N GLY A 182 13.89 8.63 -7.23
CA GLY A 182 12.57 9.25 -6.99
C GLY A 182 11.61 8.32 -6.25
N GLU A 183 11.64 7.04 -6.56
CA GLU A 183 10.88 6.00 -5.87
C GLU A 183 11.33 5.85 -4.42
N SER A 184 12.64 5.76 -4.15
CA SER A 184 13.19 5.67 -2.80
C SER A 184 12.73 6.83 -1.92
N SER A 185 12.87 8.06 -2.39
CA SER A 185 12.42 9.25 -1.64
C SER A 185 10.91 9.24 -1.36
N TYR A 186 10.11 8.74 -2.29
CA TYR A 186 8.67 8.57 -2.08
C TYR A 186 8.37 7.50 -1.01
N TRP A 187 9.08 6.38 -1.04
CA TRP A 187 8.92 5.30 -0.06
C TRP A 187 9.36 5.73 1.34
N ASP A 188 10.42 6.55 1.46
CA ASP A 188 10.86 7.13 2.72
C ASP A 188 9.76 8.00 3.32
N LEU A 189 9.18 8.89 2.53
CA LEU A 189 8.05 9.73 2.97
C LEU A 189 6.82 8.89 3.36
N GLU A 190 6.45 7.89 2.55
CA GLU A 190 5.32 7.00 2.84
C GLU A 190 5.56 6.20 4.13
N SER A 191 6.79 5.74 4.36
CA SER A 191 7.18 5.02 5.57
C SER A 191 7.11 5.91 6.81
N GLU A 192 7.55 7.18 6.72
CA GLU A 192 7.43 8.14 7.82
C GLU A 192 5.95 8.46 8.12
N ILE A 193 5.10 8.65 7.12
CA ILE A 193 3.66 8.84 7.34
C ILE A 193 3.07 7.62 8.05
N LYS A 194 3.37 6.40 7.58
CA LYS A 194 2.90 5.16 8.20
C LYS A 194 3.37 5.00 9.65
N LYS A 195 4.58 5.43 9.95
CA LYS A 195 5.11 5.44 11.32
C LYS A 195 4.26 6.32 12.24
N PHE A 196 3.93 7.54 11.83
CA PHE A 196 3.09 8.44 12.62
C PHE A 196 1.64 7.96 12.71
N GLU A 197 1.06 7.44 11.63
CA GLU A 197 -0.25 6.77 11.66
C GLU A 197 -0.23 5.55 12.60
N GLY A 198 0.87 4.80 12.64
CA GLY A 198 1.09 3.68 13.56
C GLY A 198 1.17 4.10 15.02
N ILE A 199 1.76 5.27 15.33
CA ILE A 199 1.76 5.85 16.69
C ILE A 199 0.33 6.19 17.15
N LEU A 200 -0.52 6.57 16.21
CA LEU A 200 -1.94 6.83 16.46
C LEU A 200 -2.79 5.54 16.51
N ASP A 201 -2.22 4.39 16.20
CA ASP A 201 -2.92 3.12 15.95
C ASP A 201 -3.98 3.22 14.84
N MET A 202 -3.79 4.14 13.89
CA MET A 202 -4.69 4.43 12.76
C MET A 202 -3.97 4.30 11.42
N LEU A 203 -3.14 3.28 11.26
CA LEU A 203 -2.43 3.01 10.00
C LEU A 203 -3.43 2.77 8.86
N ILE A 204 -3.36 3.59 7.81
CA ILE A 204 -4.25 3.52 6.65
C ILE A 204 -3.55 2.83 5.47
N GLY A 205 -3.80 1.55 5.35
CA GLY A 205 -3.17 0.69 4.35
C GLY A 205 -1.85 0.09 4.81
N GLY A 206 -1.78 -1.23 4.80
CA GLY A 206 -0.60 -2.00 5.14
C GLY A 206 0.50 -1.97 4.07
N ASN A 207 1.51 -2.81 4.26
CA ASN A 207 2.44 -3.24 3.23
C ASN A 207 2.07 -4.69 2.87
N GLY A 208 1.59 -4.93 1.66
CA GLY A 208 1.12 -6.25 1.22
C GLY A 208 2.14 -7.38 1.38
N ALA A 209 3.41 -7.00 1.49
CA ALA A 209 4.52 -7.91 1.67
C ALA A 209 4.79 -8.31 3.14
N LEU A 210 4.23 -7.58 4.14
CA LEU A 210 4.43 -7.88 5.57
C LEU A 210 3.35 -7.21 6.43
N TYR A 211 2.23 -7.87 6.65
CA TYR A 211 1.22 -7.45 7.61
C TYR A 211 0.53 -8.65 8.27
N ALA A 212 0.01 -8.45 9.46
CA ALA A 212 -0.71 -9.47 10.21
C ALA A 212 -2.05 -8.93 10.73
N ILE A 213 -3.05 -9.79 10.83
CA ILE A 213 -4.38 -9.44 11.35
C ILE A 213 -4.89 -10.54 12.29
N ARG A 214 -5.84 -10.19 13.16
CA ARG A 214 -6.65 -11.23 13.82
C ARG A 214 -7.51 -11.95 12.78
N ARG A 215 -7.50 -13.29 12.82
CA ARG A 215 -8.23 -14.10 11.83
C ARG A 215 -9.74 -13.82 11.79
N ASP A 216 -10.35 -13.58 12.94
CA ASP A 216 -11.78 -13.25 13.05
C ASP A 216 -12.16 -11.89 12.43
N LEU A 217 -11.19 -11.01 12.21
CA LEU A 217 -11.37 -9.73 11.54
C LEU A 217 -11.17 -9.79 10.02
N TYR A 218 -10.70 -10.92 9.50
CA TYR A 218 -10.54 -11.05 8.04
C TYR A 218 -11.86 -10.80 7.31
N THR A 219 -11.80 -9.99 6.29
CA THR A 219 -12.92 -9.75 5.38
C THR A 219 -12.56 -10.33 4.03
N GLU A 220 -13.40 -11.22 3.50
CA GLU A 220 -13.14 -11.85 2.20
C GLU A 220 -12.87 -10.80 1.13
N LEU A 221 -11.78 -10.99 0.40
CA LEU A 221 -11.35 -10.11 -0.67
C LEU A 221 -12.28 -10.27 -1.88
N PRO A 222 -12.68 -9.17 -2.54
CA PRO A 222 -13.45 -9.23 -3.76
C PRO A 222 -12.60 -9.80 -4.90
N VAL A 223 -13.09 -10.84 -5.58
CA VAL A 223 -12.36 -11.57 -6.63
C VAL A 223 -12.75 -11.16 -8.06
N LYS A 224 -13.82 -10.39 -8.24
CA LYS A 224 -14.32 -9.99 -9.57
C LYS A 224 -13.66 -8.75 -10.13
N LYS A 225 -12.98 -7.97 -9.30
CA LYS A 225 -12.30 -6.73 -9.65
C LYS A 225 -10.93 -6.69 -8.98
N SER A 226 -9.99 -6.00 -9.62
CA SER A 226 -8.67 -5.73 -9.03
C SER A 226 -8.82 -5.03 -7.68
N VAL A 227 -8.19 -5.57 -6.65
CA VAL A 227 -8.18 -5.06 -5.29
C VAL A 227 -6.74 -5.03 -4.77
N MET A 228 -6.44 -4.06 -3.91
CA MET A 228 -5.23 -4.08 -3.08
C MET A 228 -5.58 -4.79 -1.78
N ASP A 229 -5.10 -6.02 -1.61
CA ASP A 229 -5.42 -6.89 -0.48
C ASP A 229 -5.08 -6.27 0.87
N ASP A 230 -3.87 -5.73 1.01
CA ASP A 230 -3.39 -5.07 2.21
C ASP A 230 -4.22 -3.84 2.57
N PHE A 231 -4.51 -2.98 1.59
CA PHE A 231 -5.31 -1.79 1.80
C PHE A 231 -6.77 -2.12 2.15
N PHE A 232 -7.36 -3.06 1.42
CA PHE A 232 -8.74 -3.47 1.65
C PHE A 232 -8.92 -4.09 3.04
N VAL A 233 -8.07 -5.06 3.40
CA VAL A 233 -8.19 -5.76 4.69
C VAL A 233 -7.95 -4.80 5.86
N THR A 234 -6.89 -3.98 5.81
CA THR A 234 -6.57 -3.05 6.90
C THR A 234 -7.65 -1.98 7.09
N THR A 235 -8.21 -1.45 6.00
CA THR A 235 -9.32 -0.49 6.09
C THR A 235 -10.60 -1.11 6.66
N LYS A 236 -10.88 -2.39 6.36
CA LYS A 236 -12.02 -3.11 6.96
C LYS A 236 -11.82 -3.39 8.45
N VAL A 237 -10.59 -3.58 8.91
CA VAL A 237 -10.26 -3.67 10.34
C VAL A 237 -10.56 -2.35 11.04
N LEU A 238 -10.15 -1.20 10.47
CA LEU A 238 -10.46 0.14 11.00
C LEU A 238 -11.97 0.42 11.01
N GLU A 239 -12.69 0.03 9.94
CA GLU A 239 -14.15 0.19 9.84
C GLU A 239 -14.91 -0.59 10.93
N LYS A 240 -14.39 -1.75 11.34
CA LYS A 240 -14.91 -2.54 12.46
C LYS A 240 -14.59 -1.96 13.84
N GLY A 241 -13.93 -0.80 13.91
CA GLY A 241 -13.57 -0.12 15.16
C GLY A 241 -12.32 -0.69 15.87
N TYR A 242 -11.55 -1.54 15.20
CA TYR A 242 -10.26 -1.99 15.68
C TYR A 242 -9.13 -1.08 15.21
N TYR A 243 -7.99 -1.18 15.86
CA TYR A 243 -6.82 -0.37 15.54
C TYR A 243 -5.86 -1.10 14.60
N CYS A 244 -5.16 -0.32 13.78
CA CYS A 244 -4.10 -0.77 12.90
C CYS A 244 -2.80 -0.04 13.25
N THR A 245 -1.72 -0.77 13.55
CA THR A 245 -0.44 -0.19 13.98
C THR A 245 0.68 -0.50 13.00
N PHE A 246 1.80 0.25 13.09
CA PHE A 246 3.00 0.05 12.30
C PHE A 246 4.19 -0.30 13.19
N VAL A 247 4.77 -1.47 12.97
CA VAL A 247 5.87 -2.03 13.77
C VAL A 247 7.19 -1.82 13.02
N THR A 248 7.86 -0.71 13.26
CA THR A 248 9.11 -0.34 12.56
C THR A 248 10.25 -1.33 12.76
N SER A 249 10.23 -2.09 13.87
CA SER A 249 11.26 -3.10 14.19
C SER A 249 11.00 -4.47 13.53
N ALA A 250 9.79 -4.72 13.01
CA ALA A 250 9.46 -5.93 12.24
C ALA A 250 9.84 -5.68 10.78
N ILE A 251 11.02 -6.15 10.36
CA ILE A 251 11.63 -5.79 9.08
C ILE A 251 11.53 -6.93 8.08
N GLY A 252 11.02 -6.62 6.89
CA GLY A 252 11.13 -7.42 5.68
C GLY A 252 11.92 -6.68 4.61
N THR A 253 12.56 -7.40 3.71
CA THR A 253 13.31 -6.83 2.58
C THR A 253 12.77 -7.37 1.26
N GLU A 254 12.71 -6.51 0.27
CA GLU A 254 12.28 -6.86 -1.08
C GLU A 254 13.19 -6.18 -2.11
N GLN A 255 13.47 -6.87 -3.21
CA GLN A 255 14.21 -6.28 -4.32
C GLN A 255 13.23 -5.53 -5.24
N THR A 256 13.62 -4.32 -5.64
CA THR A 256 12.83 -3.53 -6.61
C THR A 256 12.90 -4.15 -8.01
N SER A 257 11.88 -3.88 -8.85
CA SER A 257 11.89 -4.31 -10.24
C SER A 257 12.98 -3.58 -11.04
N LYS A 258 13.64 -4.27 -12.00
CA LYS A 258 14.65 -3.67 -12.89
C LYS A 258 14.12 -2.56 -13.79
N GLU A 259 12.84 -2.58 -14.12
CA GLU A 259 12.25 -1.74 -15.14
C GLU A 259 11.30 -0.68 -14.59
N SER A 260 11.51 0.57 -14.97
CA SER A 260 10.60 1.69 -14.71
C SER A 260 9.19 1.48 -15.31
N SER A 261 9.08 0.68 -16.36
CA SER A 261 7.81 0.30 -16.97
C SER A 261 6.95 -0.58 -16.05
N GLY A 262 7.57 -1.44 -15.23
CA GLY A 262 6.93 -2.26 -14.22
C GLY A 262 6.28 -1.41 -13.13
N GLU A 263 7.04 -0.43 -12.59
CA GLU A 263 6.54 0.47 -11.54
C GLU A 263 5.34 1.30 -12.04
N PHE A 264 5.39 1.84 -13.26
CA PHE A 264 4.26 2.56 -13.83
C PHE A 264 3.02 1.67 -13.95
N ARG A 265 3.17 0.43 -14.46
CA ARG A 265 2.05 -0.54 -14.55
C ARG A 265 1.50 -0.88 -13.17
N ARG A 266 2.38 -1.07 -12.17
CA ARG A 266 2.01 -1.30 -10.77
C ARG A 266 1.16 -0.15 -10.22
N LYS A 267 1.57 1.11 -10.44
CA LYS A 267 0.81 2.29 -9.98
C LYS A 267 -0.53 2.45 -10.70
N VAL A 268 -0.63 2.14 -11.99
CA VAL A 268 -1.91 2.10 -12.71
C VAL A 268 -2.85 1.05 -12.12
N ARG A 269 -2.33 -0.15 -11.78
CA ARG A 269 -3.10 -1.20 -11.11
C ARG A 269 -3.59 -0.78 -9.73
N ILE A 270 -2.72 -0.14 -8.92
CA ILE A 270 -3.07 0.42 -7.61
C ILE A 270 -4.16 1.47 -7.75
N GLY A 271 -4.01 2.42 -8.69
CA GLY A 271 -5.02 3.43 -8.96
C GLY A 271 -6.37 2.81 -9.34
N ARG A 272 -6.36 1.84 -10.26
CA ARG A 272 -7.58 1.10 -10.63
C ARG A 272 -8.24 0.42 -9.44
N ALA A 273 -7.47 -0.28 -8.62
CA ALA A 273 -7.97 -0.97 -7.45
C ALA A 273 -8.59 -0.01 -6.42
N ASN A 274 -7.95 1.12 -6.16
CA ASN A 274 -8.45 2.14 -5.24
C ASN A 274 -9.79 2.71 -5.72
N PHE A 275 -9.91 3.05 -7.00
CA PHE A 275 -11.16 3.58 -7.56
C PHE A 275 -12.26 2.53 -7.73
N ASN A 276 -11.91 1.25 -7.95
CA ASN A 276 -12.88 0.14 -7.98
C ASN A 276 -13.67 0.03 -6.66
N PHE A 277 -13.02 0.35 -5.54
CA PHE A 277 -13.58 0.20 -4.18
C PHE A 277 -13.69 1.51 -3.43
N LEU A 278 -13.61 2.66 -4.10
CA LEU A 278 -13.70 3.99 -3.48
C LEU A 278 -14.91 4.11 -2.53
N PHE A 279 -16.09 3.72 -3.01
CA PHE A 279 -17.32 3.77 -2.20
C PHE A 279 -17.29 2.84 -0.98
N SER A 280 -16.55 1.73 -1.05
CA SER A 280 -16.37 0.80 0.07
C SER A 280 -15.48 1.36 1.17
N TYR A 281 -14.73 2.42 0.90
CA TYR A 281 -13.85 3.08 1.85
C TYR A 281 -14.45 4.36 2.46
N LEU A 282 -15.57 4.87 1.91
CA LEU A 282 -16.21 6.10 2.42
C LEU A 282 -16.61 6.04 3.90
N PRO A 283 -16.97 4.88 4.50
CA PRO A 283 -17.20 4.81 5.94
C PRO A 283 -16.05 5.31 6.81
N LEU A 284 -14.79 5.27 6.32
CA LEU A 284 -13.64 5.86 7.01
C LEU A 284 -13.68 7.40 7.10
N LEU A 285 -14.51 8.06 6.31
CA LEU A 285 -14.77 9.51 6.40
C LEU A 285 -15.86 9.87 7.42
N ASN A 286 -16.27 8.93 8.28
CA ASN A 286 -17.29 9.17 9.28
C ASN A 286 -16.88 10.31 10.24
N PRO A 287 -17.65 11.42 10.34
CA PRO A 287 -17.32 12.55 11.19
C PRO A 287 -17.36 12.21 12.70
N LEU A 288 -17.93 11.09 13.10
CA LEU A 288 -17.85 10.59 14.47
C LEU A 288 -16.44 10.09 14.85
N HIS A 289 -15.59 9.84 13.87
CA HIS A 289 -14.18 9.51 14.02
C HIS A 289 -13.29 10.54 13.30
N PRO A 290 -13.28 11.81 13.76
CA PRO A 290 -12.73 12.95 13.00
C PRO A 290 -11.25 12.80 12.68
N LEU A 291 -10.46 12.23 13.59
CA LEU A 291 -9.03 12.01 13.35
C LEU A 291 -8.80 10.96 12.25
N LEU A 292 -9.49 9.83 12.29
CA LEU A 292 -9.39 8.81 11.25
C LEU A 292 -9.85 9.36 9.89
N ALA A 293 -10.95 10.10 9.87
CA ALA A 293 -11.47 10.75 8.67
C ALA A 293 -10.46 11.76 8.09
N TYR A 294 -9.85 12.57 8.95
CA TYR A 294 -8.79 13.53 8.55
C TYR A 294 -7.59 12.82 7.95
N LEU A 295 -7.08 11.76 8.61
CA LEU A 295 -5.94 10.98 8.12
C LEU A 295 -6.28 10.33 6.76
N PHE A 296 -7.43 9.68 6.65
CA PHE A 296 -7.83 9.02 5.41
C PHE A 296 -8.03 10.01 4.26
N PHE A 297 -8.69 11.13 4.51
CA PHE A 297 -8.88 12.19 3.52
C PHE A 297 -7.54 12.76 3.04
N SER A 298 -6.68 13.18 3.99
CA SER A 298 -5.41 13.86 3.68
C SER A 298 -4.38 12.93 3.05
N HIS A 299 -4.26 11.70 3.58
CA HIS A 299 -3.26 10.75 3.11
C HIS A 299 -3.66 10.05 1.81
N LYS A 300 -4.91 9.61 1.68
CA LYS A 300 -5.33 8.75 0.55
C LYS A 300 -6.24 9.47 -0.45
N ILE A 301 -7.36 10.04 -0.01
CA ILE A 301 -8.34 10.65 -0.94
C ILE A 301 -7.69 11.77 -1.75
N LEU A 302 -7.03 12.73 -1.11
CA LEU A 302 -6.40 13.84 -1.83
C LEU A 302 -5.32 13.36 -2.80
N ARG A 303 -4.52 12.36 -2.44
CA ARG A 303 -3.50 11.79 -3.35
C ARG A 303 -4.12 11.05 -4.53
N TRP A 304 -5.21 10.33 -4.33
CA TRP A 304 -5.90 9.65 -5.45
C TRP A 304 -6.50 10.65 -6.44
N PHE A 305 -7.02 11.77 -5.94
CA PHE A 305 -7.60 12.83 -6.75
C PHE A 305 -6.59 13.92 -7.17
N SER A 306 -5.34 13.84 -6.74
CA SER A 306 -4.30 14.82 -7.08
C SER A 306 -4.18 15.11 -8.59
N PRO A 307 -4.21 14.13 -9.52
CA PRO A 307 -4.18 14.46 -10.95
C PRO A 307 -5.38 15.28 -11.43
N HIS A 308 -6.57 15.04 -10.87
CA HIS A 308 -7.77 15.83 -11.19
C HIS A 308 -7.66 17.24 -10.63
N ILE A 309 -7.12 17.39 -9.40
CA ILE A 309 -6.87 18.68 -8.76
C ILE A 309 -5.86 19.49 -9.58
N LEU A 310 -4.77 18.85 -10.05
CA LEU A 310 -3.75 19.50 -10.91
C LEU A 310 -4.34 19.99 -12.24
N ILE A 311 -5.19 19.19 -12.89
CA ILE A 311 -5.88 19.58 -14.13
C ILE A 311 -6.82 20.75 -13.88
N LEU A 312 -7.65 20.68 -12.83
CA LEU A 312 -8.57 21.76 -12.49
C LEU A 312 -7.83 23.06 -12.14
N LEU A 313 -6.72 22.97 -11.41
CA LEU A 313 -5.86 24.11 -11.09
C LEU A 313 -5.30 24.75 -12.35
N PHE A 314 -4.78 23.95 -13.28
CA PHE A 314 -4.21 24.45 -14.52
C PHE A 314 -5.26 25.15 -15.39
N VAL A 315 -6.45 24.55 -15.52
CA VAL A 315 -7.58 25.12 -16.28
C VAL A 315 -8.08 26.40 -15.62
N ALA A 316 -8.30 26.40 -14.30
CA ALA A 316 -8.74 27.59 -13.57
C ALA A 316 -7.73 28.74 -13.72
N ASN A 317 -6.42 28.45 -13.63
CA ASN A 317 -5.39 29.48 -13.83
C ASN A 317 -5.37 30.03 -15.26
N ALA A 318 -5.54 29.19 -16.30
CA ALA A 318 -5.63 29.63 -17.70
C ALA A 318 -6.81 30.60 -17.93
N LEU A 319 -7.95 30.34 -17.29
CA LEU A 319 -9.12 31.20 -17.35
C LEU A 319 -8.90 32.58 -16.68
N LEU A 320 -7.95 32.65 -15.75
CA LEU A 320 -7.66 33.86 -14.96
C LEU A 320 -6.49 34.70 -15.49
N LEU A 321 -5.90 34.38 -16.64
CA LEU A 321 -4.75 35.09 -17.20
C LEU A 321 -4.98 36.60 -17.41
N THR A 322 -6.23 37.00 -17.63
CA THR A 322 -6.61 38.40 -17.79
C THR A 322 -6.86 39.14 -16.47
N LYS A 323 -6.87 38.44 -15.34
CA LYS A 323 -7.18 39.01 -14.01
C LYS A 323 -5.97 39.59 -13.27
N GLY A 324 -4.77 39.47 -13.82
CA GLY A 324 -3.59 40.15 -13.28
C GLY A 324 -2.31 39.31 -13.29
N LEU A 325 -1.22 39.97 -12.97
CA LEU A 325 0.15 39.46 -13.06
C LEU A 325 0.37 38.18 -12.26
N LEU A 326 -0.29 38.04 -11.10
CA LEU A 326 -0.19 36.82 -10.24
C LEU A 326 -0.54 35.56 -11.02
N TYR A 327 -1.68 35.59 -11.78
CA TYR A 327 -2.14 34.44 -12.54
C TYR A 327 -1.28 34.15 -13.77
N GLN A 328 -0.70 35.20 -14.37
CA GLN A 328 0.25 35.04 -15.47
C GLN A 328 1.55 34.41 -15.04
N ILE A 329 2.12 34.87 -13.91
CA ILE A 329 3.34 34.29 -13.31
C ILE A 329 3.08 32.84 -12.88
N SER A 330 1.99 32.57 -12.16
CA SER A 330 1.68 31.21 -11.70
C SER A 330 1.45 30.25 -12.87
N PHE A 331 0.78 30.69 -13.96
CA PHE A 331 0.61 29.88 -15.15
C PHE A 331 1.95 29.57 -15.84
N GLY A 332 2.81 30.59 -15.98
CA GLY A 332 4.17 30.43 -16.50
C GLY A 332 5.00 29.44 -15.67
N ALA A 333 4.95 29.59 -14.34
CA ALA A 333 5.66 28.70 -13.42
C ALA A 333 5.15 27.25 -13.51
N MET A 334 3.84 27.03 -13.55
CA MET A 334 3.24 25.70 -13.71
C MET A 334 3.58 25.08 -15.07
N SER A 335 3.55 25.86 -16.14
CA SER A 335 3.91 25.41 -17.50
C SER A 335 5.39 25.05 -17.59
N LEU A 336 6.26 25.86 -16.97
CA LEU A 336 7.69 25.59 -16.89
C LEU A 336 7.97 24.32 -16.07
N ALA A 337 7.33 24.16 -14.91
CA ALA A 337 7.47 22.95 -14.09
C ALA A 337 7.04 21.69 -14.84
N LEU A 338 5.93 21.76 -15.59
CA LEU A 338 5.47 20.68 -16.45
C LEU A 338 6.49 20.33 -17.53
N LEU A 339 7.04 21.35 -18.23
CA LEU A 339 8.05 21.17 -19.26
C LEU A 339 9.33 20.53 -18.70
N VAL A 340 9.83 21.04 -17.57
CA VAL A 340 11.02 20.50 -16.86
C VAL A 340 10.82 19.04 -16.47
N ALA A 341 9.61 18.68 -15.99
CA ALA A 341 9.25 17.32 -15.67
C ALA A 341 9.20 16.42 -16.92
N LEU A 342 8.56 16.87 -18.00
CA LEU A 342 8.48 16.13 -19.27
C LEU A 342 9.85 15.90 -19.91
N LEU A 343 10.75 16.89 -19.83
CA LEU A 343 12.13 16.78 -20.30
C LEU A 343 13.02 15.97 -19.36
N LYS A 344 12.49 15.47 -18.23
CA LYS A 344 13.20 14.67 -17.22
C LYS A 344 14.44 15.36 -16.60
N ILE A 345 14.45 16.70 -16.63
CA ILE A 345 15.55 17.51 -16.09
C ILE A 345 15.66 17.31 -14.57
N VAL A 346 14.48 17.27 -13.88
CA VAL A 346 14.40 17.00 -12.45
C VAL A 346 13.73 15.63 -12.24
N PRO A 347 14.47 14.62 -11.73
CA PRO A 347 14.01 13.25 -11.58
C PRO A 347 12.72 13.12 -10.74
N SER A 348 12.66 13.81 -9.60
CA SER A 348 11.50 13.81 -8.72
C SER A 348 10.25 14.43 -9.37
N GLY A 349 10.44 15.47 -10.19
CA GLY A 349 9.36 16.09 -10.97
C GLY A 349 8.78 15.13 -12.02
N TYR A 350 9.65 14.43 -12.75
CA TYR A 350 9.22 13.40 -13.70
C TYR A 350 8.50 12.25 -13.00
N TYR A 351 9.03 11.76 -11.87
CA TYR A 351 8.40 10.72 -11.08
C TYR A 351 7.02 11.16 -10.60
N PHE A 352 6.90 12.36 -10.03
CA PHE A 352 5.63 12.94 -9.59
C PHE A 352 4.59 12.99 -10.72
N LEU A 353 4.98 13.50 -11.89
CA LEU A 353 4.11 13.57 -13.07
C LEU A 353 3.67 12.17 -13.54
N SER A 354 4.62 11.23 -13.61
CA SER A 354 4.35 9.84 -14.02
C SER A 354 3.39 9.13 -13.07
N MET A 355 3.53 9.33 -11.77
CA MET A 355 2.65 8.73 -10.76
C MET A 355 1.23 9.32 -10.80
N ASN A 356 1.13 10.65 -10.98
CA ASN A 356 -0.17 11.30 -11.18
C ASN A 356 -0.85 10.82 -12.47
N TYR A 357 -0.09 10.67 -13.55
CA TYR A 357 -0.63 10.12 -14.81
C TYR A 357 -1.06 8.65 -14.65
N ALA A 358 -0.29 7.83 -13.94
CA ALA A 358 -0.66 6.45 -13.64
C ALA A 358 -1.96 6.37 -12.82
N MET A 359 -2.13 7.25 -11.82
CA MET A 359 -3.34 7.33 -11.01
C MET A 359 -4.56 7.75 -11.86
N LEU A 360 -4.41 8.78 -12.71
CA LEU A 360 -5.45 9.21 -13.64
C LEU A 360 -5.85 8.10 -14.62
N LYS A 361 -4.86 7.39 -15.19
CA LYS A 361 -5.11 6.23 -16.05
C LYS A 361 -5.84 5.12 -15.30
N GLY A 362 -5.45 4.84 -14.05
CA GLY A 362 -6.12 3.89 -13.16
C GLY A 362 -7.58 4.27 -12.92
N PHE A 363 -7.87 5.55 -12.68
CA PHE A 363 -9.23 6.07 -12.55
C PHE A 363 -10.10 5.72 -13.78
N PHE A 364 -9.66 6.04 -14.98
CA PHE A 364 -10.42 5.71 -16.19
C PHE A 364 -10.54 4.20 -16.43
N MET A 365 -9.53 3.42 -16.04
CA MET A 365 -9.58 1.96 -16.13
C MET A 365 -10.58 1.32 -15.16
N ALA A 366 -10.87 1.95 -14.02
CA ALA A 366 -11.86 1.44 -13.06
C ALA A 366 -13.29 1.37 -13.65
N PHE A 367 -13.61 2.23 -14.63
CA PHE A 367 -14.89 2.20 -15.34
C PHE A 367 -14.94 1.18 -16.49
N LYS A 368 -13.79 0.61 -16.85
CA LYS A 368 -13.74 -0.42 -17.92
C LYS A 368 -13.94 -1.81 -17.30
N ARG A 369 -14.77 -2.64 -17.97
CA ARG A 369 -15.00 -4.04 -17.57
C ARG A 369 -13.67 -4.81 -17.48
N GLU A 370 -13.44 -5.49 -16.37
CA GLU A 370 -12.31 -6.38 -16.20
C GLU A 370 -12.59 -7.73 -16.89
N LYS A 371 -11.64 -8.25 -17.67
CA LYS A 371 -11.80 -9.53 -18.37
C LYS A 371 -11.58 -10.73 -17.45
N SER A 372 -10.77 -10.63 -16.41
CA SER A 372 -10.58 -11.61 -15.34
C SER A 372 -9.76 -11.00 -14.19
N GLY A 373 -9.89 -11.50 -12.96
CA GLY A 373 -9.01 -11.19 -11.83
C GLY A 373 -7.66 -11.92 -11.86
N GLY A 374 -7.28 -12.54 -12.97
CA GLY A 374 -6.04 -13.28 -13.14
C GLY A 374 -4.81 -12.36 -13.00
N TRP A 375 -3.76 -12.88 -12.34
CA TRP A 375 -2.54 -12.17 -12.05
C TRP A 375 -1.52 -12.37 -13.18
N ALA A 376 -0.95 -11.26 -13.72
CA ALA A 376 0.22 -11.33 -14.59
C ALA A 376 1.47 -11.10 -13.73
N ARG A 377 2.44 -12.01 -13.83
CA ARG A 377 3.76 -11.88 -13.19
C ARG A 377 4.52 -10.70 -13.82
N GLU A 378 5.18 -9.90 -12.98
CA GLU A 378 6.17 -8.91 -13.44
C GLU A 378 7.58 -9.50 -13.30
N ALA A 379 8.41 -9.39 -14.36
CA ALA A 379 9.80 -9.82 -14.32
C ALA A 379 10.60 -9.02 -13.28
N ARG A 380 11.46 -9.70 -12.50
CA ARG A 380 12.22 -9.13 -11.38
C ARG A 380 13.71 -9.10 -11.65
N SER A 381 14.47 -8.40 -10.78
CA SER A 381 15.91 -8.23 -10.92
C SER A 381 16.76 -9.48 -10.70
N ASP A 382 16.17 -10.54 -10.16
CA ASP A 382 16.85 -11.79 -9.80
C ASP A 382 16.79 -12.84 -10.93
N GLU A 383 16.16 -12.50 -12.05
CA GLU A 383 16.00 -13.31 -13.27
C GLU A 383 16.91 -12.76 -14.42
#